data_19d20600b0a7070424ffbcdf7941f2bf
#
_entry.id   19d20600b0a7070424ffbcdf7941f2bf
#
_cell.length_a   1.000
_cell.length_b   1.000
_cell.length_c   1.000
_cell.angle_alpha   90.00
_cell.angle_beta   90.00
_cell.angle_gamma   90.00
#
_symmetry.space_group_name_H-M   'P 1'
#
loop_
_entity.id
_entity.type
_entity.pdbx_description
1 polymer ?
#
loop_
_entity_poly.entity_id
_entity_poly.type
_entity_poly.pdbx_seq_one_letter_code
_entity_poly.pdbx_strand_id
1 'polypeptide(L)'
;MIYVLLGPTCSGKTTVLKQLVDLGYEHIITYTTRPKRKNEVDGKDYYFISERQFNHLDKFNLLIAKNTFKNAFGTEWHYAINWQDVDLTKDLVVITDPKGYRDLVKTFGKENVTSIYLNINYEIRLIRGLNRQDQVNELYRRLLSDEETFKGFEKEADYIITETTKVDVLNKVLKIIGGKQS
;
A
#
# COMPACT_ATOMS: atom_id res chain seq x y z
N MET A 1 2.80 15.76 5.04
CA MET A 1 3.74 14.60 4.99
C MET A 1 3.03 13.38 4.43
N ILE A 2 3.70 12.54 3.61
CA ILE A 2 3.15 11.28 3.09
C ILE A 2 3.80 10.11 3.84
N TYR A 3 3.00 9.35 4.58
CA TYR A 3 3.44 8.12 5.25
C TYR A 3 3.06 6.91 4.40
N VAL A 4 4.05 6.23 3.90
CA VAL A 4 3.88 5.08 2.99
C VAL A 4 3.95 3.80 3.78
N LEU A 5 2.84 3.07 3.88
CA LEU A 5 2.79 1.73 4.46
C LEU A 5 3.18 0.70 3.38
N LEU A 6 4.32 0.06 3.56
CA LEU A 6 4.83 -0.99 2.69
C LEU A 6 4.87 -2.33 3.42
N GLY A 7 4.92 -3.38 2.66
CA GLY A 7 5.10 -4.72 3.19
C GLY A 7 4.48 -5.78 2.29
N PRO A 8 4.93 -7.01 2.41
CA PRO A 8 4.44 -8.12 1.60
C PRO A 8 2.95 -8.42 1.83
N THR A 9 2.38 -9.28 1.02
CA THR A 9 1.00 -9.82 1.20
C THR A 9 0.82 -10.35 2.61
N CYS A 10 -0.33 -10.09 3.22
CA CYS A 10 -0.69 -10.50 4.60
C CYS A 10 0.18 -9.89 5.72
N SER A 11 1.00 -8.88 5.46
CA SER A 11 1.76 -8.18 6.51
C SER A 11 0.88 -7.35 7.46
N GLY A 12 -0.34 -6.95 7.05
CA GLY A 12 -1.28 -6.20 7.89
C GLY A 12 -1.50 -4.74 7.47
N LYS A 13 -0.93 -4.27 6.36
CA LYS A 13 -1.07 -2.89 5.86
C LYS A 13 -2.51 -2.35 5.88
N THR A 14 -3.44 -3.09 5.29
CA THR A 14 -4.85 -2.67 5.21
C THR A 14 -5.50 -2.59 6.59
N THR A 15 -5.11 -3.46 7.52
CA THR A 15 -5.60 -3.42 8.91
C THR A 15 -5.12 -2.16 9.60
N VAL A 16 -3.84 -1.84 9.48
CA VAL A 16 -3.25 -0.61 10.05
C VAL A 16 -3.87 0.63 9.42
N LEU A 17 -3.98 0.66 8.08
CA LEU A 17 -4.61 1.81 7.40
C LEU A 17 -6.04 2.05 7.89
N LYS A 18 -6.87 1.00 8.00
CA LYS A 18 -8.24 1.15 8.52
C LYS A 18 -8.26 1.71 9.94
N GLN A 19 -7.40 1.21 10.82
CA GLN A 19 -7.31 1.73 12.18
C GLN A 19 -6.85 3.20 12.23
N LEU A 20 -5.94 3.61 11.35
CA LEU A 20 -5.52 5.00 11.23
C LEU A 20 -6.66 5.90 10.73
N VAL A 21 -7.42 5.45 9.74
CA VAL A 21 -8.61 6.16 9.23
C VAL A 21 -9.68 6.29 10.33
N ASP A 22 -9.92 5.24 11.10
CA ASP A 22 -10.85 5.26 12.25
C ASP A 22 -10.40 6.25 13.35
N LEU A 23 -9.08 6.52 13.44
CA LEU A 23 -8.48 7.53 14.33
C LEU A 23 -8.45 8.95 13.72
N GLY A 24 -8.98 9.13 12.51
CA GLY A 24 -9.09 10.43 11.85
C GLY A 24 -7.93 10.80 10.92
N TYR A 25 -6.97 9.89 10.66
CA TYR A 25 -5.93 10.14 9.66
C TYR A 25 -6.51 10.07 8.25
N GLU A 26 -6.12 11.02 7.41
CA GLU A 26 -6.48 10.99 6.00
C GLU A 26 -5.59 10.01 5.22
N HIS A 27 -6.14 9.41 4.17
CA HIS A 27 -5.37 8.51 3.32
C HIS A 27 -5.56 8.83 1.84
N ILE A 28 -4.52 8.56 1.05
CA ILE A 28 -4.59 8.68 -0.40
C ILE A 28 -5.29 7.44 -0.95
N ILE A 29 -6.40 7.65 -1.65
CA ILE A 29 -7.17 6.57 -2.27
C ILE A 29 -6.55 6.23 -3.62
N THR A 30 -6.07 4.99 -3.75
CA THR A 30 -5.44 4.48 -4.98
C THR A 30 -6.49 4.14 -6.04
N TYR A 31 -6.22 4.48 -7.29
CA TYR A 31 -7.01 4.08 -8.46
C TYR A 31 -6.65 2.66 -8.89
N THR A 32 -7.64 1.87 -9.29
CA THR A 32 -7.38 0.52 -9.79
C THR A 32 -8.37 0.09 -10.87
N THR A 33 -7.88 -0.70 -11.85
CA THR A 33 -8.72 -1.36 -12.84
C THR A 33 -9.21 -2.74 -12.39
N ARG A 34 -8.77 -3.20 -11.21
CA ARG A 34 -9.23 -4.46 -10.60
C ARG A 34 -10.72 -4.36 -10.26
N PRO A 35 -11.52 -5.39 -10.56
CA PRO A 35 -12.90 -5.44 -10.11
C PRO A 35 -13.03 -5.34 -8.59
N LYS A 36 -14.03 -4.59 -8.13
CA LYS A 36 -14.37 -4.42 -6.71
C LYS A 36 -14.73 -5.76 -6.07
N ARG A 37 -14.20 -6.05 -4.89
CA ARG A 37 -14.59 -7.20 -4.07
C ARG A 37 -15.85 -6.90 -3.27
N LYS A 38 -16.53 -7.97 -2.78
CA LYS A 38 -17.82 -7.88 -2.07
C LYS A 38 -17.84 -6.87 -0.91
N ASN A 39 -16.75 -6.77 -0.17
CA ASN A 39 -16.65 -5.96 1.04
C ASN A 39 -15.86 -4.65 0.85
N GLU A 40 -15.53 -4.28 -0.38
CA GLU A 40 -14.84 -3.04 -0.69
C GLU A 40 -15.86 -1.95 -1.07
N VAL A 41 -15.52 -0.70 -0.80
CA VAL A 41 -16.36 0.47 -1.09
C VAL A 41 -15.59 1.40 -2.03
N ASP A 42 -16.21 1.75 -3.16
CA ASP A 42 -15.66 2.72 -4.09
C ASP A 42 -15.53 4.10 -3.43
N GLY A 43 -14.41 4.78 -3.68
CA GLY A 43 -14.09 6.05 -3.04
C GLY A 43 -13.67 5.94 -1.56
N LYS A 44 -13.49 4.71 -1.02
CA LYS A 44 -12.94 4.46 0.31
C LYS A 44 -11.74 3.52 0.28
N ASP A 45 -11.94 2.30 -0.25
CA ASP A 45 -10.84 1.33 -0.34
C ASP A 45 -9.98 1.61 -1.58
N TYR A 46 -10.62 1.91 -2.70
CA TYR A 46 -10.02 2.29 -3.99
C TYR A 46 -11.01 3.14 -4.79
N TYR A 47 -10.50 3.88 -5.78
CA TYR A 47 -11.28 4.32 -6.92
C TYR A 47 -11.25 3.21 -7.99
N PHE A 48 -12.38 2.48 -8.14
CA PHE A 48 -12.49 1.39 -9.13
C PHE A 48 -12.88 1.97 -10.48
N ILE A 49 -11.92 2.01 -11.39
CA ILE A 49 -12.08 2.62 -12.72
C ILE A 49 -11.88 1.59 -13.84
N SER A 50 -12.43 1.89 -15.01
CA SER A 50 -12.19 1.10 -16.22
C SER A 50 -10.77 1.34 -16.77
N GLU A 51 -10.26 0.39 -17.58
CA GLU A 51 -9.00 0.58 -18.30
C GLU A 51 -9.01 1.84 -19.19
N ARG A 52 -10.16 2.15 -19.81
CA ARG A 52 -10.32 3.36 -20.61
C ARG A 52 -10.10 4.63 -19.77
N GLN A 53 -10.67 4.68 -18.57
CA GLN A 53 -10.46 5.79 -17.63
C GLN A 53 -9.02 5.85 -17.15
N PHE A 54 -8.42 4.71 -16.80
CA PHE A 54 -7.02 4.64 -16.40
C PHE A 54 -6.10 5.19 -17.51
N ASN A 55 -6.25 4.71 -18.74
CA ASN A 55 -5.47 5.15 -19.90
C ASN A 55 -5.69 6.64 -20.20
N HIS A 56 -6.89 7.16 -19.98
CA HIS A 56 -7.17 8.58 -20.11
C HIS A 56 -6.38 9.41 -19.09
N LEU A 57 -6.44 9.06 -17.82
CA LEU A 57 -5.68 9.73 -16.76
C LEU A 57 -4.16 9.65 -17.02
N ASP A 58 -3.68 8.49 -17.46
CA ASP A 58 -2.26 8.27 -17.77
C ASP A 58 -1.78 9.13 -18.94
N LYS A 59 -2.59 9.24 -20.00
CA LYS A 59 -2.30 10.10 -21.15
C LYS A 59 -2.10 11.57 -20.78
N PHE A 60 -2.79 12.04 -19.74
CA PHE A 60 -2.65 13.41 -19.22
C PHE A 60 -1.58 13.54 -18.14
N ASN A 61 -0.76 12.50 -17.92
CA ASN A 61 0.28 12.45 -16.89
C ASN A 61 -0.24 12.74 -15.46
N LEU A 62 -1.46 12.34 -15.17
CA LEU A 62 -2.07 12.51 -13.85
C LEU A 62 -1.73 11.36 -12.89
N LEU A 63 -1.25 10.24 -13.41
CA LEU A 63 -0.98 9.04 -12.62
C LEU A 63 0.51 8.90 -12.30
N ILE A 64 0.79 8.67 -11.01
CA ILE A 64 2.10 8.34 -10.46
C ILE A 64 2.02 7.02 -9.67
N ALA A 65 3.15 6.50 -9.21
CA ALA A 65 3.23 5.22 -8.48
C ALA A 65 2.49 4.10 -9.22
N LYS A 66 2.61 4.10 -10.55
CA LYS A 66 1.93 3.13 -11.41
C LYS A 66 2.50 1.74 -11.25
N ASN A 67 1.63 0.76 -11.04
CA ASN A 67 2.00 -0.65 -10.97
C ASN A 67 0.98 -1.53 -11.68
N THR A 68 1.45 -2.65 -12.22
CA THR A 68 0.62 -3.64 -12.91
C THR A 68 0.86 -5.02 -12.32
N PHE A 69 -0.22 -5.69 -11.96
CA PHE A 69 -0.18 -7.05 -11.43
C PHE A 69 -0.96 -7.99 -12.32
N LYS A 70 -0.38 -9.16 -12.62
CA LYS A 70 -1.12 -10.26 -13.26
C LYS A 70 -1.73 -11.15 -12.19
N ASN A 71 -3.01 -11.48 -12.33
CA ASN A 71 -3.63 -12.50 -11.50
C ASN A 71 -3.25 -13.92 -11.98
N ALA A 72 -3.69 -14.94 -11.24
CA ALA A 72 -3.41 -16.34 -11.59
C ALA A 72 -3.98 -16.77 -12.97
N PHE A 73 -4.91 -16.01 -13.54
CA PHE A 73 -5.53 -16.25 -14.86
C PHE A 73 -4.90 -15.40 -15.97
N GLY A 74 -3.81 -14.66 -15.69
CA GLY A 74 -3.12 -13.82 -16.66
C GLY A 74 -3.76 -12.45 -16.92
N THR A 75 -4.87 -12.10 -16.25
CA THR A 75 -5.48 -10.77 -16.36
C THR A 75 -4.61 -9.73 -15.66
N GLU A 76 -4.34 -8.63 -16.32
CA GLU A 76 -3.59 -7.50 -15.75
C GLU A 76 -4.53 -6.55 -15.03
N TRP A 77 -4.10 -6.09 -13.86
CA TRP A 77 -4.75 -5.03 -13.10
C TRP A 77 -3.75 -3.93 -12.83
N HIS A 78 -4.19 -2.71 -13.09
CA HIS A 78 -3.39 -1.51 -12.88
C HIS A 78 -3.75 -0.86 -11.55
N TYR A 79 -2.75 -0.27 -10.93
CA TYR A 79 -2.89 0.55 -9.72
C TYR A 79 -2.08 1.82 -9.90
N ALA A 80 -2.60 2.95 -9.44
CA ALA A 80 -1.89 4.22 -9.48
C ALA A 80 -2.46 5.21 -8.47
N ILE A 81 -1.70 6.26 -8.20
CA ILE A 81 -2.13 7.42 -7.44
C ILE A 81 -2.31 8.57 -8.42
N ASN A 82 -3.42 9.33 -8.33
CA ASN A 82 -3.51 10.61 -9.00
C ASN A 82 -2.78 11.65 -8.14
N TRP A 83 -1.74 12.27 -8.70
CA TRP A 83 -0.95 13.24 -7.93
C TRP A 83 -1.74 14.47 -7.50
N GLN A 84 -2.84 14.80 -8.18
CA GLN A 84 -3.73 15.90 -7.82
C GLN A 84 -4.53 15.65 -6.53
N ASP A 85 -4.66 14.38 -6.11
CA ASP A 85 -5.32 14.00 -4.86
C ASP A 85 -4.38 14.11 -3.65
N VAL A 86 -3.12 14.54 -3.86
CA VAL A 86 -2.11 14.62 -2.81
C VAL A 86 -1.98 16.06 -2.30
N ASP A 87 -2.49 16.32 -1.11
CA ASP A 87 -2.36 17.59 -0.42
C ASP A 87 -1.22 17.54 0.62
N LEU A 88 -0.06 18.10 0.27
CA LEU A 88 1.12 18.11 1.15
C LEU A 88 0.98 18.99 2.40
N THR A 89 -0.08 19.79 2.51
CA THR A 89 -0.37 20.55 3.75
C THR A 89 -0.87 19.65 4.88
N LYS A 90 -1.22 18.40 4.56
CA LYS A 90 -1.76 17.39 5.47
C LYS A 90 -0.80 16.22 5.68
N ASP A 91 -1.05 15.48 6.74
CA ASP A 91 -0.46 14.16 6.97
C ASP A 91 -1.33 13.09 6.32
N LEU A 92 -0.80 12.45 5.29
CA LEU A 92 -1.50 11.48 4.46
C LEU A 92 -0.88 10.10 4.60
N VAL A 93 -1.70 9.08 4.66
CA VAL A 93 -1.24 7.68 4.67
C VAL A 93 -1.58 7.02 3.33
N VAL A 94 -0.68 6.19 2.81
CA VAL A 94 -0.92 5.44 1.58
C VAL A 94 -0.29 4.06 1.65
N ILE A 95 -0.92 3.08 0.99
CA ILE A 95 -0.34 1.76 0.77
C ILE A 95 0.17 1.67 -0.66
N THR A 96 1.45 1.34 -0.81
CA THR A 96 2.03 0.99 -2.11
C THR A 96 3.14 -0.04 -1.96
N ASP A 97 3.81 -0.39 -3.05
CA ASP A 97 5.00 -1.24 -3.08
C ASP A 97 6.31 -0.41 -3.16
N PRO A 98 7.49 -1.05 -3.14
CA PRO A 98 8.77 -0.35 -3.24
C PRO A 98 8.91 0.55 -4.47
N LYS A 99 8.38 0.13 -5.62
CA LYS A 99 8.40 0.95 -6.84
C LYS A 99 7.56 2.21 -6.67
N GLY A 100 6.33 2.06 -6.18
CA GLY A 100 5.43 3.19 -5.93
C GLY A 100 5.99 4.16 -4.87
N TYR A 101 6.66 3.65 -3.84
CA TYR A 101 7.38 4.50 -2.88
C TYR A 101 8.47 5.34 -3.56
N ARG A 102 9.31 4.74 -4.40
CA ARG A 102 10.36 5.48 -5.12
C ARG A 102 9.77 6.52 -6.06
N ASP A 103 8.64 6.21 -6.71
CA ASP A 103 7.92 7.15 -7.56
C ASP A 103 7.36 8.34 -6.75
N LEU A 104 6.83 8.10 -5.53
CA LEU A 104 6.39 9.15 -4.62
C LEU A 104 7.56 10.04 -4.17
N VAL A 105 8.68 9.45 -3.78
CA VAL A 105 9.92 10.19 -3.42
C VAL A 105 10.41 11.05 -4.59
N LYS A 106 10.40 10.50 -5.80
CA LYS A 106 10.79 11.23 -7.01
C LYS A 106 9.87 12.42 -7.30
N THR A 107 8.57 12.27 -7.03
CA THR A 107 7.57 13.28 -7.35
C THR A 107 7.49 14.39 -6.30
N PHE A 108 7.54 14.03 -5.02
CA PHE A 108 7.26 14.94 -3.91
C PHE A 108 8.49 15.31 -3.07
N GLY A 109 9.65 14.71 -3.34
CA GLY A 109 10.86 14.86 -2.53
C GLY A 109 10.92 13.91 -1.33
N LYS A 110 12.14 13.51 -0.96
CA LYS A 110 12.36 12.58 0.16
C LYS A 110 11.94 13.17 1.51
N GLU A 111 12.06 14.46 1.66
CA GLU A 111 11.66 15.23 2.84
C GLU A 111 10.15 15.16 3.14
N ASN A 112 9.33 14.93 2.11
CA ASN A 112 7.89 14.85 2.21
C ASN A 112 7.34 13.41 2.27
N VAL A 113 8.21 12.39 2.12
CA VAL A 113 7.80 10.99 2.03
C VAL A 113 8.55 10.12 3.03
N THR A 114 7.82 9.46 3.92
CA THR A 114 8.36 8.56 4.94
C THR A 114 7.82 7.15 4.73
N SER A 115 8.71 6.17 4.60
CA SER A 115 8.35 4.76 4.46
C SER A 115 8.27 4.06 5.81
N ILE A 116 7.21 3.26 6.00
CA ILE A 116 7.00 2.38 7.16
C ILE A 116 6.82 0.97 6.62
N TYR A 117 7.86 0.17 6.74
CA TYR A 117 7.92 -1.18 6.19
C TYR A 117 7.50 -2.23 7.21
N LEU A 118 6.38 -2.90 6.98
CA LEU A 118 5.90 -4.02 7.78
C LEU A 118 6.61 -5.30 7.33
N ASN A 119 7.80 -5.55 7.87
CA ASN A 119 8.64 -6.70 7.56
C ASN A 119 8.24 -7.91 8.41
N ILE A 120 7.10 -8.51 8.06
CA ILE A 120 6.54 -9.68 8.76
C ILE A 120 7.04 -10.96 8.10
N ASN A 121 7.45 -11.90 8.93
CA ASN A 121 8.02 -13.14 8.45
C ASN A 121 7.02 -13.97 7.63
N TYR A 122 7.55 -14.85 6.77
CA TYR A 122 6.79 -15.60 5.78
C TYR A 122 5.71 -16.49 6.42
N GLU A 123 6.05 -17.23 7.47
CA GLU A 123 5.15 -18.20 8.11
C GLU A 123 3.91 -17.50 8.70
N ILE A 124 4.11 -16.36 9.34
CA ILE A 124 2.99 -15.58 9.91
C ILE A 124 2.10 -15.06 8.78
N ARG A 125 2.67 -14.60 7.68
CA ARG A 125 1.92 -14.12 6.52
C ARG A 125 1.12 -15.24 5.85
N LEU A 126 1.72 -16.42 5.70
CA LEU A 126 1.06 -17.62 5.19
C LEU A 126 -0.14 -18.01 6.07
N ILE A 127 0.06 -18.13 7.39
CA ILE A 127 -1.01 -18.45 8.34
C ILE A 127 -2.15 -17.42 8.25
N ARG A 128 -1.83 -16.14 8.18
CA ARG A 128 -2.84 -15.08 8.06
C ARG A 128 -3.65 -15.18 6.76
N GLY A 129 -3.00 -15.53 5.65
CA GLY A 129 -3.66 -15.73 4.35
C GLY A 129 -4.61 -16.93 4.38
N LEU A 130 -4.17 -18.06 4.95
CA LEU A 130 -5.00 -19.26 5.11
C LEU A 130 -6.20 -18.99 6.02
N ASN A 131 -6.01 -18.33 7.16
CA ASN A 131 -7.10 -17.97 8.08
C ASN A 131 -8.13 -17.01 7.47
N ARG A 132 -7.72 -16.20 6.49
CA ARG A 132 -8.61 -15.33 5.73
C ARG A 132 -9.36 -16.06 4.61
N GLN A 133 -9.09 -17.34 4.41
CA GLN A 133 -9.65 -18.19 3.35
C GLN A 133 -9.32 -17.67 1.93
N ASP A 134 -8.13 -17.09 1.75
CA ASP A 134 -7.64 -16.73 0.42
C ASP A 134 -7.49 -18.01 -0.43
N GLN A 135 -7.73 -17.87 -1.74
CA GLN A 135 -7.46 -18.98 -2.65
C GLN A 135 -5.97 -19.36 -2.58
N VAL A 136 -5.69 -20.63 -2.28
CA VAL A 136 -4.32 -21.10 -1.98
C VAL A 136 -3.32 -20.80 -3.11
N ASN A 137 -3.70 -21.06 -4.36
CA ASN A 137 -2.84 -20.80 -5.51
C ASN A 137 -2.51 -19.31 -5.68
N GLU A 138 -3.49 -18.42 -5.47
CA GLU A 138 -3.27 -16.98 -5.56
C GLU A 138 -2.47 -16.47 -4.36
N LEU A 139 -2.69 -17.00 -3.16
CA LEU A 139 -1.90 -16.69 -1.97
C LEU A 139 -0.43 -17.07 -2.20
N TYR A 140 -0.18 -18.30 -2.65
CA TYR A 140 1.18 -18.80 -2.94
C TYR A 140 1.89 -17.95 -4.00
N ARG A 141 1.22 -17.66 -5.11
CA ARG A 141 1.75 -16.79 -6.16
C ARG A 141 2.17 -15.42 -5.62
N ARG A 142 1.34 -14.80 -4.76
CA ARG A 142 1.64 -13.50 -4.16
C ARG A 142 2.82 -13.58 -3.22
N LEU A 143 2.87 -14.59 -2.37
CA LEU A 143 3.97 -14.78 -1.42
C LEU A 143 5.31 -14.90 -2.14
N LEU A 144 5.37 -15.64 -3.27
CA LEU A 144 6.57 -15.74 -4.11
C LEU A 144 6.92 -14.41 -4.80
N SER A 145 5.93 -13.73 -5.37
CA SER A 145 6.14 -12.43 -6.03
C SER A 145 6.65 -11.38 -5.05
N ASP A 146 6.20 -11.42 -3.80
CA ASP A 146 6.63 -10.50 -2.76
C ASP A 146 8.12 -10.63 -2.42
N GLU A 147 8.68 -11.83 -2.47
CA GLU A 147 10.11 -12.06 -2.19
C GLU A 147 11.00 -11.26 -3.15
N GLU A 148 10.67 -11.26 -4.43
CA GLU A 148 11.41 -10.46 -5.41
C GLU A 148 11.09 -8.97 -5.28
N THR A 149 9.81 -8.62 -5.06
CA THR A 149 9.37 -7.22 -4.98
C THR A 149 10.00 -6.47 -3.81
N PHE A 150 10.14 -7.13 -2.65
CA PHE A 150 10.66 -6.53 -1.42
C PHE A 150 12.11 -6.88 -1.13
N LYS A 151 12.80 -7.58 -2.04
CA LYS A 151 14.21 -7.97 -1.86
C LYS A 151 15.10 -6.76 -1.62
N GLY A 152 15.72 -6.73 -0.44
CA GLY A 152 16.64 -5.67 -0.04
C GLY A 152 15.98 -4.34 0.36
N PHE A 153 14.65 -4.23 0.34
CA PHE A 153 13.95 -2.99 0.66
C PHE A 153 14.15 -2.54 2.12
N GLU A 154 14.51 -3.45 3.02
CA GLU A 154 14.90 -3.12 4.40
C GLU A 154 16.05 -2.12 4.49
N LYS A 155 16.89 -2.01 3.46
CA LYS A 155 18.00 -1.04 3.39
C LYS A 155 17.54 0.35 2.95
N GLU A 156 16.35 0.46 2.34
CA GLU A 156 15.78 1.70 1.83
C GLU A 156 14.72 2.28 2.77
N ALA A 157 14.12 1.43 3.61
CA ALA A 157 13.02 1.81 4.48
C ALA A 157 13.47 2.74 5.60
N ASP A 158 12.70 3.81 5.86
CA ASP A 158 12.97 4.74 6.96
C ASP A 158 12.68 4.09 8.31
N TYR A 159 11.60 3.32 8.38
CA TYR A 159 11.19 2.58 9.57
C TYR A 159 10.83 1.15 9.22
N ILE A 160 11.28 0.21 10.04
CA ILE A 160 10.97 -1.21 9.90
C ILE A 160 10.19 -1.67 11.15
N ILE A 161 9.07 -2.33 10.91
CA ILE A 161 8.20 -2.91 11.94
C ILE A 161 8.17 -4.42 11.75
N THR A 162 8.57 -5.15 12.78
CA THR A 162 8.60 -6.63 12.80
C THR A 162 7.60 -7.23 13.79
N GLU A 163 6.88 -6.39 14.51
CA GLU A 163 5.82 -6.78 15.42
C GLU A 163 4.70 -7.50 14.68
N THR A 164 4.09 -8.47 15.35
CA THR A 164 3.11 -9.35 14.73
C THR A 164 1.69 -9.14 15.26
N THR A 165 1.54 -8.53 16.43
CA THR A 165 0.21 -8.21 16.97
C THR A 165 -0.33 -6.91 16.36
N LYS A 166 -1.65 -6.82 16.16
CA LYS A 166 -2.29 -5.62 15.60
C LYS A 166 -2.05 -4.39 16.47
N VAL A 167 -2.03 -4.56 17.79
CA VAL A 167 -1.88 -3.46 18.75
C VAL A 167 -0.46 -2.91 18.69
N ASP A 168 0.55 -3.76 18.72
CA ASP A 168 1.95 -3.32 18.74
C ASP A 168 2.33 -2.63 17.42
N VAL A 169 1.88 -3.18 16.28
CA VAL A 169 2.09 -2.57 14.96
C VAL A 169 1.47 -1.18 14.93
N LEU A 170 0.19 -1.03 15.32
CA LEU A 170 -0.49 0.27 15.34
C LEU A 170 0.23 1.26 16.25
N ASN A 171 0.59 0.86 17.47
CA ASN A 171 1.29 1.72 18.43
C ASN A 171 2.62 2.23 17.88
N LYS A 172 3.39 1.37 17.19
CA LYS A 172 4.64 1.80 16.54
C LYS A 172 4.39 2.77 15.39
N VAL A 173 3.40 2.49 14.55
CA VAL A 173 3.04 3.40 13.46
C VAL A 173 2.61 4.77 14.01
N LEU A 174 1.77 4.81 15.04
CA LEU A 174 1.35 6.06 15.69
C LEU A 174 2.53 6.85 16.27
N LYS A 175 3.50 6.18 16.89
CA LYS A 175 4.73 6.85 17.36
C LYS A 175 5.55 7.47 16.22
N ILE A 176 5.60 6.82 15.06
CA ILE A 176 6.32 7.33 13.89
C ILE A 176 5.61 8.57 13.32
N ILE A 177 4.28 8.48 13.16
CA ILE A 177 3.48 9.58 12.61
C ILE A 177 3.43 10.76 13.60
N GLY A 178 3.18 10.50 14.89
CA GLY A 178 3.07 11.54 15.92
C GLY A 178 4.41 12.16 16.34
N GLY A 179 5.51 11.41 16.25
CA GLY A 179 6.84 11.88 16.68
C GLY A 179 7.49 12.93 15.77
N LYS A 180 6.90 13.24 14.61
CA LYS A 180 7.33 14.32 13.70
C LYS A 180 6.52 15.62 13.86
N GLN A 181 5.56 15.65 14.79
CA GLN A 181 4.75 16.85 15.07
C GLN A 181 5.33 17.75 16.19
N SER A 182 6.56 17.48 16.63
CA SER A 182 7.25 18.26 17.67
C SER A 182 8.51 18.98 17.13
#